data_6697b83ff45af3dee796edadef73bbc9
#
_entry.id   6697b83ff45af3dee796edadef73bbc9
#
_cell.length_a   1.000
_cell.length_b   1.000
_cell.length_c   1.000
_cell.angle_alpha   90.00
_cell.angle_beta   90.00
_cell.angle_gamma   90.00
#
_symmetry.space_group_name_H-M   'P 1'
#
loop_
_entity.id
_entity.type
_entity.pdbx_description
1 polymer ?
#
loop_
_entity_poly.entity_id
_entity_poly.type
_entity_poly.pdbx_seq_one_letter_code
_entity_poly.pdbx_strand_id
1 'polypeptide(L)'
;MASHRRDSIALSGEAAQFIEKSRDNKMDYDWFASRIKVEYSDNNLSQDFTAAVRMRRDSILWISLQGPFGIEGGRILITRDSIFVINKLSNEYLRQPISYLSRLLPIQTNLPQLQDFLLGYFLMFSDAAPDYRGLEDSLHLIRAESPEFRYDSKLYPQNYTLAKSVLTDKMLNQQMNVTFDAYSTEQGKAFSNERNIDIKQGNKNLNMHLVFTKIKVNEVLNFPFEIGPAMREVDTIRF
;
A
#
# COMPACT_ATOMS: atom_id res chain seq x y z
N MET A 1 -29.38 -6.18 -2.36
CA MET A 1 -28.27 -6.83 -1.65
C MET A 1 -27.59 -7.79 -2.62
N ALA A 2 -26.56 -7.36 -3.31
CA ALA A 2 -25.74 -8.22 -4.17
C ALA A 2 -24.44 -8.51 -3.42
N SER A 3 -24.34 -9.72 -2.89
CA SER A 3 -23.12 -10.28 -2.32
C SER A 3 -22.09 -10.38 -3.46
N HIS A 4 -21.12 -9.47 -3.49
CA HIS A 4 -19.93 -9.65 -4.32
C HIS A 4 -19.15 -10.82 -3.72
N ARG A 5 -19.35 -12.02 -4.29
CA ARG A 5 -18.37 -13.10 -4.10
C ARG A 5 -17.03 -12.58 -4.58
N ARG A 6 -16.13 -12.32 -3.65
CA ARG A 6 -14.69 -12.30 -3.96
C ARG A 6 -14.39 -13.67 -4.56
N ASP A 7 -13.91 -13.72 -5.78
CA ASP A 7 -13.30 -14.93 -6.34
C ASP A 7 -12.11 -15.25 -5.43
N SER A 8 -12.36 -16.07 -4.42
CA SER A 8 -11.33 -16.52 -3.49
C SER A 8 -10.60 -17.65 -4.22
N ILE A 9 -9.32 -17.40 -4.56
CA ILE A 9 -8.42 -18.52 -4.88
C ILE A 9 -8.57 -19.51 -3.74
N ALA A 10 -8.90 -20.74 -4.07
CA ALA A 10 -8.96 -21.81 -3.09
C ALA A 10 -7.55 -22.01 -2.53
N LEU A 11 -7.33 -21.51 -1.33
CA LEU A 11 -6.09 -21.73 -0.60
C LEU A 11 -6.03 -23.22 -0.25
N SER A 12 -4.94 -23.89 -0.57
CA SER A 12 -4.73 -25.31 -0.28
C SER A 12 -3.34 -25.51 0.35
N GLY A 13 -3.21 -26.61 1.11
CA GLY A 13 -1.94 -26.99 1.71
C GLY A 13 -1.48 -26.10 2.88
N GLU A 14 -0.18 -26.15 3.16
CA GLU A 14 0.44 -25.43 4.30
C GLU A 14 0.34 -23.91 4.16
N ALA A 15 0.45 -23.37 2.95
CA ALA A 15 0.31 -21.93 2.70
C ALA A 15 -1.03 -21.38 3.21
N ALA A 16 -2.12 -22.15 3.07
CA ALA A 16 -3.44 -21.75 3.55
C ALA A 16 -3.45 -21.44 5.05
N GLN A 17 -2.84 -22.31 5.85
CA GLN A 17 -2.80 -22.15 7.31
C GLN A 17 -2.05 -20.88 7.73
N PHE A 18 -0.91 -20.58 7.11
CA PHE A 18 -0.13 -19.37 7.41
C PHE A 18 -0.83 -18.10 6.98
N ILE A 19 -1.50 -18.13 5.83
CA ILE A 19 -2.26 -17.00 5.33
C ILE A 19 -3.49 -16.73 6.19
N GLU A 20 -4.22 -17.77 6.63
CA GLU A 20 -5.35 -17.61 7.54
C GLU A 20 -4.91 -17.01 8.88
N LYS A 21 -3.84 -17.53 9.48
CA LYS A 21 -3.27 -16.96 10.71
C LYS A 21 -2.79 -15.51 10.51
N SER A 22 -2.22 -15.17 9.36
CA SER A 22 -1.87 -13.79 9.03
C SER A 22 -3.12 -12.92 8.88
N ARG A 23 -4.22 -13.46 8.33
CA ARG A 23 -5.51 -12.75 8.22
C ARG A 23 -6.15 -12.48 9.57
N ASP A 24 -5.96 -13.35 10.54
CA ASP A 24 -6.45 -13.14 11.90
C ASP A 24 -5.84 -11.90 12.58
N ASN A 25 -4.69 -11.44 12.08
CA ASN A 25 -4.07 -10.18 12.50
C ASN A 25 -4.68 -8.94 11.83
N LYS A 26 -5.57 -9.09 10.83
CA LYS A 26 -6.20 -7.93 10.20
C LYS A 26 -7.17 -7.25 11.18
N MET A 27 -7.03 -5.92 11.28
CA MET A 27 -8.00 -5.09 12.00
C MET A 27 -9.36 -5.15 11.31
N ASP A 28 -10.40 -5.21 12.09
CA ASP A 28 -11.76 -4.99 11.61
C ASP A 28 -12.07 -3.51 11.65
N TYR A 29 -12.07 -2.85 10.47
CA TYR A 29 -12.28 -1.42 10.35
C TYR A 29 -13.27 -1.10 9.24
N ASP A 30 -14.14 -0.12 9.47
CA ASP A 30 -14.86 0.59 8.43
C ASP A 30 -14.12 1.87 8.02
N TRP A 31 -13.47 2.50 9.00
CA TRP A 31 -12.76 3.75 8.87
C TRP A 31 -11.36 3.63 9.49
N PHE A 32 -10.36 4.10 8.77
CA PHE A 32 -8.98 4.15 9.26
C PHE A 32 -8.36 5.50 8.92
N ALA A 33 -7.65 6.09 9.88
CA ALA A 33 -6.83 7.26 9.64
C ALA A 33 -5.49 7.15 10.34
N SER A 34 -4.47 7.73 9.73
CA SER A 34 -3.13 7.86 10.31
C SER A 34 -2.42 9.08 9.75
N ARG A 35 -1.42 9.57 10.49
CA ARG A 35 -0.35 10.43 9.96
C ARG A 35 0.90 9.60 9.77
N ILE A 36 1.49 9.69 8.60
CA ILE A 36 2.71 8.99 8.23
C ILE A 36 3.80 10.03 8.01
N LYS A 37 4.86 9.98 8.79
CA LYS A 37 6.09 10.69 8.46
C LYS A 37 6.78 9.90 7.36
N VAL A 38 7.18 10.57 6.30
CA VAL A 38 7.80 9.97 5.12
C VAL A 38 9.13 10.64 4.89
N GLU A 39 10.21 9.86 4.98
CA GLU A 39 11.51 10.20 4.45
C GLU A 39 11.63 9.55 3.08
N TYR A 40 11.75 10.37 2.05
CA TYR A 40 11.83 9.94 0.65
C TYR A 40 13.19 10.24 0.08
N SER A 41 13.77 9.32 -0.66
CA SER A 41 14.95 9.59 -1.48
C SER A 41 14.93 8.80 -2.78
N ASP A 42 15.37 9.42 -3.84
CA ASP A 42 15.69 8.78 -5.11
C ASP A 42 17.09 9.20 -5.58
N ASN A 43 17.46 8.86 -6.81
CA ASN A 43 18.79 9.20 -7.36
C ASN A 43 19.08 10.70 -7.41
N ASN A 44 18.08 11.57 -7.34
CA ASN A 44 18.21 13.01 -7.60
C ASN A 44 17.68 13.89 -6.46
N LEU A 45 16.79 13.35 -5.63
CA LEU A 45 16.04 14.12 -4.65
C LEU A 45 16.00 13.38 -3.31
N SER A 46 16.10 14.13 -2.21
CA SER A 46 15.79 13.66 -0.87
C SER A 46 14.90 14.69 -0.20
N GLN A 47 13.77 14.25 0.38
CA GLN A 47 12.83 15.15 1.04
C GLN A 47 12.01 14.42 2.10
N ASP A 48 11.63 15.18 3.13
CA ASP A 48 10.75 14.72 4.20
C ASP A 48 9.40 15.42 4.09
N PHE A 49 8.34 14.65 4.31
CA PHE A 49 6.98 15.20 4.34
C PHE A 49 6.08 14.37 5.25
N THR A 50 4.88 14.86 5.50
CA THR A 50 3.85 14.11 6.22
C THR A 50 2.70 13.78 5.29
N ALA A 51 2.32 12.52 5.23
CA ALA A 51 1.09 12.08 4.57
C ALA A 51 -0.01 11.87 5.63
N ALA A 52 -1.10 12.62 5.54
CA ALA A 52 -2.30 12.33 6.30
C ALA A 52 -3.17 11.38 5.47
N VAL A 53 -3.33 10.16 5.95
CA VAL A 53 -4.09 9.10 5.27
C VAL A 53 -5.45 8.92 5.94
N ARG A 54 -6.49 8.77 5.13
CA ARG A 54 -7.84 8.41 5.56
C ARG A 54 -8.39 7.37 4.61
N MET A 55 -9.02 6.33 5.15
CA MET A 55 -9.62 5.26 4.36
C MET A 55 -11.02 4.94 4.85
N ARG A 56 -11.91 4.63 3.92
CA ARG A 56 -13.11 3.85 4.15
C ARG A 56 -12.93 2.51 3.46
N ARG A 57 -13.13 1.42 4.18
CA ARG A 57 -12.91 0.06 3.67
C ARG A 57 -13.54 -0.14 2.29
N ASP A 58 -12.77 -0.69 1.36
CA ASP A 58 -13.17 -1.05 0.00
C ASP A 58 -13.88 0.08 -0.79
N SER A 59 -13.76 1.33 -0.35
CA SER A 59 -14.50 2.45 -0.94
C SER A 59 -13.65 3.64 -1.31
N ILE A 60 -12.82 4.14 -0.40
CA ILE A 60 -12.03 5.36 -0.57
C ILE A 60 -10.67 5.22 0.10
N LEU A 61 -9.63 5.70 -0.56
CA LEU A 61 -8.34 6.04 0.00
C LEU A 61 -8.06 7.51 -0.31
N TRP A 62 -7.88 8.31 0.72
CA TRP A 62 -7.59 9.73 0.63
C TRP A 62 -6.26 10.03 1.30
N ILE A 63 -5.39 10.81 0.64
CA ILE A 63 -4.07 11.17 1.14
C ILE A 63 -3.87 12.67 0.92
N SER A 64 -3.44 13.38 1.96
CA SER A 64 -2.95 14.77 1.88
C SER A 64 -1.46 14.78 2.15
N LEU A 65 -0.69 15.33 1.24
CA LEU A 65 0.76 15.48 1.34
C LEU A 65 1.11 16.86 1.87
N GLN A 66 1.79 16.91 3.02
CA GLN A 66 2.14 18.13 3.73
C GLN A 66 3.66 18.25 3.85
N GLY A 67 4.22 19.26 3.25
CA GLY A 67 5.62 19.61 3.38
C GLY A 67 5.94 20.34 4.70
N PRO A 68 7.10 21.02 4.77
CA PRO A 68 7.49 21.83 5.92
C PRO A 68 6.41 22.83 6.32
N PHE A 69 6.33 23.12 7.62
CA PHE A 69 5.34 24.04 8.23
C PHE A 69 3.87 23.63 8.03
N GLY A 70 3.59 22.38 7.61
CA GLY A 70 2.23 21.88 7.41
C GLY A 70 1.55 22.39 6.13
N ILE A 71 2.30 22.99 5.19
CA ILE A 71 1.77 23.46 3.92
C ILE A 71 1.40 22.24 3.08
N GLU A 72 0.12 22.15 2.67
CA GLU A 72 -0.35 21.08 1.81
C GLU A 72 0.13 21.29 0.37
N GLY A 73 1.04 20.44 -0.09
CA GLY A 73 1.56 20.46 -1.47
C GLY A 73 0.68 19.70 -2.45
N GLY A 74 -0.05 18.68 -1.99
CA GLY A 74 -0.91 17.90 -2.85
C GLY A 74 -1.92 17.01 -2.14
N ARG A 75 -2.84 16.46 -2.92
CA ARG A 75 -3.89 15.59 -2.43
C ARG A 75 -4.21 14.49 -3.43
N ILE A 76 -4.43 13.29 -2.93
CA ILE A 76 -4.75 12.11 -3.74
C ILE A 76 -6.07 11.56 -3.22
N LEU A 77 -6.97 11.23 -4.13
CA LEU A 77 -8.20 10.52 -3.86
C LEU A 77 -8.28 9.31 -4.80
N ILE A 78 -8.38 8.13 -4.22
CA ILE A 78 -8.55 6.89 -4.97
C ILE A 78 -9.89 6.27 -4.57
N THR A 79 -10.69 5.99 -5.56
CA THR A 79 -11.96 5.27 -5.46
C THR A 79 -11.83 3.90 -6.12
N ARG A 80 -12.92 3.13 -6.18
CA ARG A 80 -12.91 1.82 -6.86
C ARG A 80 -12.56 1.91 -8.35
N ASP A 81 -12.90 3.04 -8.99
CA ASP A 81 -12.85 3.18 -10.44
C ASP A 81 -11.85 4.25 -10.90
N SER A 82 -11.44 5.16 -10.03
CA SER A 82 -10.74 6.38 -10.43
C SER A 82 -9.69 6.82 -9.43
N ILE A 83 -8.68 7.49 -9.97
CA ILE A 83 -7.66 8.24 -9.23
C ILE A 83 -7.80 9.71 -9.57
N PHE A 84 -7.76 10.54 -8.55
CA PHE A 84 -7.65 11.98 -8.66
C PHE A 84 -6.42 12.43 -7.88
N VAL A 85 -5.62 13.28 -8.49
CA VAL A 85 -4.44 13.87 -7.84
C VAL A 85 -4.48 15.37 -8.06
N ILE A 86 -4.25 16.11 -7.00
CA ILE A 86 -4.10 17.58 -7.05
C ILE A 86 -2.66 17.90 -6.63
N ASN A 87 -1.94 18.64 -7.47
CA ASN A 87 -0.71 19.32 -7.08
C ASN A 87 -1.04 20.81 -6.86
N LYS A 88 -1.02 21.24 -5.60
CA LYS A 88 -1.32 22.63 -5.24
C LYS A 88 -0.18 23.57 -5.54
N LEU A 89 1.06 23.05 -5.65
CA LEU A 89 2.24 23.88 -5.92
C LEU A 89 2.29 24.32 -7.39
N SER A 90 1.91 23.42 -8.31
CA SER A 90 1.84 23.73 -9.76
C SER A 90 0.46 24.13 -10.23
N ASN A 91 -0.55 24.11 -9.34
CA ASN A 91 -1.95 24.36 -9.67
C ASN A 91 -2.50 23.43 -10.78
N GLU A 92 -2.16 22.14 -10.66
CA GLU A 92 -2.50 21.10 -11.62
C GLU A 92 -3.31 19.99 -10.96
N TYR A 93 -4.13 19.31 -11.76
CA TYR A 93 -4.78 18.09 -11.33
C TYR A 93 -4.74 17.02 -12.43
N LEU A 94 -4.79 15.76 -11.97
CA LEU A 94 -4.86 14.58 -12.82
C LEU A 94 -6.13 13.83 -12.45
N ARG A 95 -6.83 13.32 -13.46
CA ARG A 95 -7.95 12.41 -13.33
C ARG A 95 -7.72 11.22 -14.25
N GLN A 96 -7.64 10.01 -13.69
CA GLN A 96 -7.37 8.79 -14.43
C GLN A 96 -8.22 7.63 -13.91
N PRO A 97 -8.50 6.60 -14.71
CA PRO A 97 -9.07 5.36 -14.20
C PRO A 97 -8.10 4.67 -13.23
N ILE A 98 -8.62 3.82 -12.32
CA ILE A 98 -7.79 3.11 -11.34
C ILE A 98 -6.71 2.25 -11.98
N SER A 99 -6.93 1.76 -13.21
CA SER A 99 -5.95 1.01 -13.99
C SER A 99 -4.66 1.79 -14.30
N TYR A 100 -4.68 3.12 -14.14
CA TYR A 100 -3.48 3.95 -14.24
C TYR A 100 -2.42 3.58 -13.20
N LEU A 101 -2.84 3.02 -12.04
CA LEU A 101 -1.92 2.55 -11.00
C LEU A 101 -0.96 1.47 -11.50
N SER A 102 -1.34 0.65 -12.46
CA SER A 102 -0.47 -0.36 -13.06
C SER A 102 0.73 0.21 -13.82
N ARG A 103 0.71 1.52 -14.12
CA ARG A 103 1.86 2.23 -14.69
C ARG A 103 2.84 2.73 -13.62
N LEU A 104 2.39 2.81 -12.38
CA LEU A 104 3.15 3.34 -11.24
C LEU A 104 3.64 2.23 -10.31
N LEU A 105 2.89 1.15 -10.24
CA LEU A 105 3.17 0.00 -9.37
C LEU A 105 3.49 -1.24 -10.22
N PRO A 106 4.36 -2.12 -9.75
CA PRO A 106 4.84 -3.29 -10.51
C PRO A 106 3.79 -4.40 -10.69
N ILE A 107 2.51 -4.13 -10.44
CA ILE A 107 1.41 -5.08 -10.58
C ILE A 107 0.10 -4.37 -10.90
N GLN A 108 -0.84 -5.11 -11.52
CA GLN A 108 -2.23 -4.68 -11.54
C GLN A 108 -2.79 -4.73 -10.12
N THR A 109 -3.24 -3.59 -9.64
CA THR A 109 -3.75 -3.46 -8.28
C THR A 109 -5.11 -2.79 -8.27
N ASN A 110 -5.88 -3.09 -7.24
CA ASN A 110 -7.18 -2.48 -6.97
C ASN A 110 -7.18 -1.77 -5.62
N LEU A 111 -8.24 -1.02 -5.35
CA LEU A 111 -8.33 -0.24 -4.10
C LEU A 111 -8.21 -1.12 -2.83
N PRO A 112 -8.86 -2.28 -2.69
CA PRO A 112 -8.67 -3.15 -1.52
C PRO A 112 -7.22 -3.60 -1.33
N GLN A 113 -6.50 -3.95 -2.40
CA GLN A 113 -5.09 -4.33 -2.30
C GLN A 113 -4.19 -3.15 -1.88
N LEU A 114 -4.48 -1.92 -2.36
CA LEU A 114 -3.78 -0.72 -1.89
C LEU A 114 -4.02 -0.46 -0.40
N GLN A 115 -5.24 -0.65 0.06
CA GLN A 115 -5.58 -0.53 1.48
C GLN A 115 -4.89 -1.61 2.30
N ASP A 116 -4.89 -2.87 1.87
CA ASP A 116 -4.17 -3.97 2.51
C ASP A 116 -2.65 -3.69 2.56
N PHE A 117 -2.07 -3.16 1.47
CA PHE A 117 -0.66 -2.76 1.44
C PHE A 117 -0.34 -1.65 2.46
N LEU A 118 -1.18 -0.61 2.51
CA LEU A 118 -1.03 0.48 3.47
C LEU A 118 -1.22 0.04 4.92
N LEU A 119 -1.98 -1.02 5.18
CA LEU A 119 -2.16 -1.59 6.51
C LEU A 119 -1.07 -2.64 6.85
N GLY A 120 -0.20 -3.00 5.90
CA GLY A 120 0.85 -3.99 6.09
C GLY A 120 0.33 -5.42 6.15
N TYR A 121 -0.68 -5.73 5.35
CA TYR A 121 -1.26 -7.07 5.28
C TYR A 121 -0.71 -7.86 4.10
N PHE A 122 -0.79 -9.18 4.23
CA PHE A 122 -0.45 -10.09 3.14
C PHE A 122 -1.32 -9.82 1.91
N LEU A 123 -0.68 -9.63 0.76
CA LEU A 123 -1.39 -9.38 -0.51
C LEU A 123 -1.79 -10.70 -1.18
N MET A 124 -3.00 -10.72 -1.73
CA MET A 124 -3.51 -11.82 -2.52
C MET A 124 -3.66 -11.37 -3.98
N PHE A 125 -3.28 -12.24 -4.89
CA PHE A 125 -3.37 -12.01 -6.34
C PHE A 125 -4.31 -13.05 -6.96
N SER A 126 -5.12 -12.65 -7.93
CA SER A 126 -6.10 -13.53 -8.57
C SER A 126 -5.49 -14.55 -9.53
N ASP A 127 -4.31 -14.29 -10.02
CA ASP A 127 -3.59 -15.03 -11.07
C ASP A 127 -2.38 -15.82 -10.56
N ALA A 128 -2.15 -15.80 -9.23
CA ALA A 128 -1.04 -16.51 -8.61
C ALA A 128 -1.43 -17.11 -7.26
N ALA A 129 -1.62 -18.42 -7.22
CA ALA A 129 -1.86 -19.13 -5.97
C ALA A 129 -0.60 -19.12 -5.10
N PRO A 130 -0.72 -18.76 -3.80
CA PRO A 130 0.41 -18.79 -2.89
C PRO A 130 0.81 -20.22 -2.54
N ASP A 131 2.12 -20.46 -2.43
CA ASP A 131 2.74 -21.72 -2.07
C ASP A 131 3.75 -21.50 -0.92
N TYR A 132 3.78 -22.44 0.03
CA TYR A 132 4.73 -22.40 1.14
C TYR A 132 6.08 -22.97 0.71
N ARG A 133 7.16 -22.23 0.96
CA ARG A 133 8.54 -22.58 0.55
C ARG A 133 9.43 -23.00 1.69
N GLY A 134 8.90 -23.15 2.91
CA GLY A 134 9.67 -23.51 4.09
C GLY A 134 10.13 -22.30 4.90
N LEU A 135 11.13 -22.52 5.74
CA LEU A 135 11.76 -21.48 6.54
C LEU A 135 12.98 -20.90 5.79
N GLU A 136 13.05 -19.60 5.74
CA GLU A 136 14.22 -18.83 5.25
C GLU A 136 14.54 -17.73 6.27
N ASP A 137 15.76 -17.69 6.79
CA ASP A 137 16.17 -16.77 7.87
C ASP A 137 15.26 -16.88 9.11
N SER A 138 14.82 -18.09 9.47
CA SER A 138 13.87 -18.36 10.55
C SER A 138 12.47 -17.76 10.37
N LEU A 139 12.10 -17.32 9.17
CA LEU A 139 10.79 -16.79 8.80
C LEU A 139 10.08 -17.75 7.85
N HIS A 140 8.75 -17.83 7.93
CA HIS A 140 7.96 -18.60 6.98
C HIS A 140 7.91 -17.88 5.63
N LEU A 141 8.45 -18.50 4.59
CA LEU A 141 8.40 -17.97 3.22
C LEU A 141 7.17 -18.50 2.50
N ILE A 142 6.33 -17.57 2.03
CA ILE A 142 5.20 -17.83 1.14
C ILE A 142 5.44 -17.10 -0.17
N ARG A 143 5.31 -17.82 -1.28
CA ARG A 143 5.51 -17.29 -2.63
C ARG A 143 4.23 -17.38 -3.43
N ALA A 144 3.85 -16.30 -4.11
CA ALA A 144 2.89 -16.29 -5.20
C ALA A 144 3.62 -15.89 -6.48
N GLU A 145 3.43 -16.64 -7.57
CA GLU A 145 4.20 -16.41 -8.79
C GLU A 145 3.34 -16.65 -10.03
N SER A 146 3.45 -15.72 -10.98
CA SER A 146 2.89 -15.81 -12.33
C SER A 146 4.00 -15.58 -13.38
N PRO A 147 3.71 -15.68 -14.69
CA PRO A 147 4.65 -15.29 -15.74
C PRO A 147 5.10 -13.82 -15.61
N GLU A 148 4.23 -12.92 -15.14
CA GLU A 148 4.45 -11.49 -15.09
C GLU A 148 5.14 -11.03 -13.80
N PHE A 149 4.88 -11.68 -12.67
CA PHE A 149 5.43 -11.24 -11.39
C PHE A 149 5.76 -12.40 -10.44
N ARG A 150 6.51 -12.07 -9.37
CA ARG A 150 6.74 -12.90 -8.20
C ARG A 150 6.54 -12.06 -6.94
N TYR A 151 5.79 -12.59 -5.99
CA TYR A 151 5.59 -12.01 -4.68
C TYR A 151 6.03 -12.99 -3.59
N ASP A 152 7.10 -12.63 -2.89
CA ASP A 152 7.64 -13.36 -1.74
C ASP A 152 7.24 -12.63 -0.46
N SER A 153 6.68 -13.35 0.50
CA SER A 153 6.31 -12.82 1.82
C SER A 153 6.95 -13.66 2.89
N LYS A 154 7.67 -13.02 3.80
CA LYS A 154 8.26 -13.65 4.99
C LYS A 154 7.43 -13.27 6.22
N LEU A 155 6.96 -14.26 6.97
CA LEU A 155 6.14 -14.11 8.16
C LEU A 155 6.90 -14.53 9.41
N TYR A 156 6.73 -13.79 10.50
CA TYR A 156 7.25 -14.21 11.81
C TYR A 156 6.52 -15.47 12.30
N PRO A 157 7.23 -16.52 12.76
CA PRO A 157 6.60 -17.78 13.19
C PRO A 157 5.77 -17.63 14.47
N GLN A 158 6.04 -16.61 15.30
CA GLN A 158 5.38 -16.43 16.59
C GLN A 158 3.94 -15.91 16.45
N ASN A 159 3.70 -15.04 15.46
CA ASN A 159 2.43 -14.32 15.34
C ASN A 159 1.94 -14.15 13.89
N TYR A 160 2.68 -14.68 12.90
CA TYR A 160 2.32 -14.66 11.47
C TYR A 160 2.13 -13.25 10.89
N THR A 161 2.73 -12.23 11.51
CA THR A 161 2.81 -10.90 10.92
C THR A 161 3.89 -10.85 9.85
N LEU A 162 3.79 -9.91 8.91
CA LEU A 162 4.81 -9.72 7.87
C LEU A 162 6.11 -9.21 8.49
N ALA A 163 7.24 -9.83 8.16
CA ALA A 163 8.57 -9.28 8.41
C ALA A 163 9.09 -8.56 7.17
N LYS A 164 8.84 -9.16 6.00
CA LYS A 164 9.31 -8.64 4.71
C LYS A 164 8.40 -9.09 3.58
N SER A 165 8.26 -8.24 2.57
CA SER A 165 7.69 -8.60 1.27
C SER A 165 8.62 -8.18 0.14
N VAL A 166 8.69 -8.99 -0.90
CA VAL A 166 9.42 -8.68 -2.13
C VAL A 166 8.48 -8.91 -3.30
N LEU A 167 8.19 -7.85 -4.04
CA LEU A 167 7.43 -7.91 -5.26
C LEU A 167 8.36 -7.66 -6.45
N THR A 168 8.44 -8.60 -7.37
CA THR A 168 9.24 -8.51 -8.58
C THR A 168 8.33 -8.51 -9.80
N ASP A 169 8.32 -7.42 -10.55
CA ASP A 169 7.76 -7.36 -11.90
C ASP A 169 8.82 -7.89 -12.88
N LYS A 170 8.52 -9.01 -13.51
CA LYS A 170 9.44 -9.67 -14.46
C LYS A 170 9.47 -8.97 -15.81
N MET A 171 8.39 -8.27 -16.18
CA MET A 171 8.26 -7.58 -17.47
C MET A 171 9.01 -6.25 -17.47
N LEU A 172 8.90 -5.50 -16.38
CA LEU A 172 9.54 -4.18 -16.23
C LEU A 172 10.94 -4.29 -15.59
N ASN A 173 11.36 -5.50 -15.17
CA ASN A 173 12.57 -5.72 -14.38
C ASN A 173 12.64 -4.76 -13.18
N GLN A 174 11.51 -4.66 -12.47
CA GLN A 174 11.35 -3.81 -11.31
C GLN A 174 11.17 -4.68 -10.07
N GLN A 175 11.78 -4.27 -8.96
CA GLN A 175 11.63 -4.93 -7.68
C GLN A 175 11.28 -3.92 -6.61
N MET A 176 10.28 -4.25 -5.78
CA MET A 176 9.91 -3.52 -4.57
C MET A 176 10.14 -4.43 -3.37
N ASN A 177 10.97 -3.98 -2.43
CA ASN A 177 11.17 -4.62 -1.13
C ASN A 177 10.47 -3.78 -0.07
N VAL A 178 9.78 -4.42 0.85
CA VAL A 178 9.16 -3.76 2.01
C VAL A 178 9.55 -4.54 3.26
N THR A 179 10.11 -3.88 4.26
CA THR A 179 10.26 -4.41 5.62
C THR A 179 9.20 -3.82 6.54
N PHE A 180 8.78 -4.58 7.53
CA PHE A 180 7.73 -4.23 8.48
C PHE A 180 8.28 -4.35 9.88
N ASP A 181 8.42 -3.21 10.56
CA ASP A 181 9.09 -3.09 11.85
C ASP A 181 8.20 -2.40 12.89
N ALA A 182 8.69 -2.28 14.13
CA ALA A 182 8.07 -1.54 15.24
C ALA A 182 6.58 -1.90 15.45
N TYR A 183 6.30 -3.20 15.56
CA TYR A 183 4.93 -3.68 15.77
C TYR A 183 4.34 -3.21 17.11
N SER A 184 3.14 -2.64 17.04
CA SER A 184 2.28 -2.33 18.20
C SER A 184 0.96 -3.08 18.11
N THR A 185 0.13 -2.91 19.13
CA THR A 185 -1.23 -3.47 19.13
C THR A 185 -2.24 -2.36 18.93
N GLU A 186 -2.98 -2.44 17.83
CA GLU A 186 -4.07 -1.53 17.48
C GLU A 186 -5.39 -2.31 17.42
N GLN A 187 -6.35 -1.93 18.23
CA GLN A 187 -7.64 -2.65 18.34
C GLN A 187 -7.46 -4.17 18.61
N GLY A 188 -6.46 -4.56 19.42
CA GLY A 188 -6.15 -5.96 19.69
C GLY A 188 -5.47 -6.72 18.56
N LYS A 189 -5.05 -6.04 17.48
CA LYS A 189 -4.37 -6.60 16.32
C LYS A 189 -2.98 -6.00 16.13
N ALA A 190 -2.06 -6.79 15.60
CA ALA A 190 -0.71 -6.35 15.33
C ALA A 190 -0.68 -5.36 14.15
N PHE A 191 0.00 -4.23 14.33
CA PHE A 191 0.20 -3.20 13.31
C PHE A 191 1.66 -2.77 13.27
N SER A 192 2.27 -2.78 12.09
CA SER A 192 3.62 -2.29 11.87
C SER A 192 3.62 -0.77 11.78
N ASN A 193 4.31 -0.10 12.71
CA ASN A 193 4.41 1.36 12.75
C ASN A 193 5.55 1.91 11.90
N GLU A 194 6.55 1.09 11.57
CA GLU A 194 7.68 1.48 10.71
C GLU A 194 7.77 0.57 9.51
N ARG A 195 8.05 1.15 8.35
CA ARG A 195 8.28 0.40 7.10
C ARG A 195 9.34 1.06 6.27
N ASN A 196 10.21 0.24 5.70
CA ASN A 196 11.15 0.69 4.68
C ASN A 196 10.72 0.08 3.35
N ILE A 197 10.62 0.92 2.33
CA ILE A 197 10.24 0.55 0.97
C ILE A 197 11.40 0.91 0.04
N ASP A 198 11.96 -0.09 -0.61
CA ASP A 198 13.01 0.08 -1.61
C ASP A 198 12.50 -0.38 -2.97
N ILE A 199 12.48 0.51 -3.95
CA ILE A 199 12.10 0.19 -5.33
C ILE A 199 13.32 0.35 -6.24
N LYS A 200 13.59 -0.68 -7.02
CA LYS A 200 14.68 -0.70 -8.00
C LYS A 200 14.16 -1.01 -9.39
N GLN A 201 14.54 -0.21 -10.38
CA GLN A 201 14.26 -0.44 -11.79
C GLN A 201 15.45 0.03 -12.63
N GLY A 202 16.25 -0.90 -13.14
CA GLY A 202 17.50 -0.57 -13.81
C GLY A 202 18.41 0.23 -12.87
N ASN A 203 18.80 1.43 -13.29
CA ASN A 203 19.63 2.36 -12.50
C ASN A 203 18.81 3.30 -11.58
N LYS A 204 17.50 3.19 -11.59
CA LYS A 204 16.63 4.00 -10.73
C LYS A 204 16.45 3.30 -9.40
N ASN A 205 16.72 4.02 -8.32
CA ASN A 205 16.46 3.60 -6.95
C ASN A 205 15.55 4.62 -6.29
N LEU A 206 14.56 4.13 -5.54
CA LEU A 206 13.69 4.94 -4.71
C LEU A 206 13.61 4.26 -3.35
N ASN A 207 13.82 5.04 -2.29
CA ASN A 207 13.71 4.58 -0.92
C ASN A 207 12.70 5.44 -0.18
N MET A 208 11.87 4.81 0.64
CA MET A 208 10.98 5.49 1.56
C MET A 208 11.06 4.85 2.93
N HIS A 209 11.24 5.67 3.96
CA HIS A 209 11.02 5.27 5.34
C HIS A 209 9.72 5.88 5.84
N LEU A 210 8.81 5.05 6.32
CA LEU A 210 7.46 5.41 6.74
C LEU A 210 7.30 5.17 8.23
N VAL A 211 6.91 6.20 8.99
CA VAL A 211 6.58 6.10 10.42
C VAL A 211 5.12 6.49 10.62
N PHE A 212 4.29 5.51 10.98
CA PHE A 212 2.87 5.69 11.24
C PHE A 212 2.64 6.22 12.65
N THR A 213 1.83 7.27 12.74
CA THR A 213 1.48 7.93 14.00
C THR A 213 0.01 8.32 14.01
N LYS A 214 -0.53 8.60 15.19
CA LYS A 214 -1.92 9.07 15.35
C LYS A 214 -2.94 8.17 14.65
N ILE A 215 -2.81 6.86 14.87
CA ILE A 215 -3.72 5.86 14.31
C ILE A 215 -5.10 6.03 14.96
N LYS A 216 -6.14 6.03 14.11
CA LYS A 216 -7.54 6.08 14.50
C LYS A 216 -8.31 5.05 13.69
N VAL A 217 -9.11 4.24 14.37
CA VAL A 217 -9.90 3.17 13.78
C VAL A 217 -11.35 3.34 14.16
N ASN A 218 -12.25 3.22 13.17
CA ASN A 218 -13.70 3.29 13.34
C ASN A 218 -14.24 4.63 13.87
N GLU A 219 -13.49 5.71 13.72
CA GLU A 219 -13.99 7.08 13.83
C GLU A 219 -14.48 7.53 12.45
N VAL A 220 -15.69 8.10 12.38
CA VAL A 220 -16.26 8.60 11.12
C VAL A 220 -15.37 9.71 10.54
N LEU A 221 -14.99 9.57 9.27
CA LEU A 221 -14.07 10.47 8.58
C LEU A 221 -14.77 11.20 7.43
N ASN A 222 -14.30 12.38 7.11
CA ASN A 222 -14.60 13.08 5.87
C ASN A 222 -13.41 13.01 4.90
N PHE A 223 -13.69 13.15 3.61
CA PHE A 223 -12.70 13.07 2.52
C PHE A 223 -12.79 14.34 1.67
N PRO A 224 -12.36 15.50 2.17
CA PRO A 224 -12.49 16.75 1.43
C PRO A 224 -11.61 16.72 0.19
N PHE A 225 -12.24 16.80 -0.97
CA PHE A 225 -11.55 16.81 -2.26
C PHE A 225 -12.30 17.72 -3.22
N GLU A 226 -11.67 18.81 -3.60
CA GLU A 226 -12.24 19.81 -4.48
C GLU A 226 -11.17 20.27 -5.48
N ILE A 227 -11.50 20.21 -6.76
CA ILE A 227 -10.66 20.74 -7.84
C ILE A 227 -11.03 22.19 -8.03
N GLY A 228 -10.10 23.09 -7.75
CA GLY A 228 -10.32 24.52 -7.90
C GLY A 228 -10.55 24.91 -9.38
N PRO A 229 -11.38 25.94 -9.65
CA PRO A 229 -11.74 26.32 -11.01
C PRO A 229 -10.55 26.82 -11.86
N ALA A 230 -9.47 27.22 -11.21
CA ALA A 230 -8.25 27.69 -11.87
C ALA A 230 -7.19 26.59 -12.08
N MET A 231 -7.48 25.35 -11.66
CA MET A 231 -6.54 24.24 -11.83
C MET A 231 -6.57 23.72 -13.26
N ARG A 232 -5.39 23.37 -13.76
CA ARG A 232 -5.21 22.81 -15.11
C ARG A 232 -5.19 21.29 -15.06
N GLU A 233 -5.97 20.63 -15.91
CA GLU A 233 -5.90 19.18 -16.08
C GLU A 233 -4.63 18.78 -16.83
N VAL A 234 -3.98 17.72 -16.37
CA VAL A 234 -2.75 17.18 -16.97
C VAL A 234 -2.82 15.64 -17.02
N ASP A 235 -2.12 15.04 -17.99
CA ASP A 235 -2.05 13.57 -18.14
C ASP A 235 -1.03 12.93 -17.20
N THR A 236 -0.08 13.70 -16.72
CA THR A 236 0.99 13.27 -15.79
C THR A 236 1.22 14.37 -14.77
N ILE A 237 1.37 13.98 -13.51
CA ILE A 237 1.62 14.94 -12.43
C ILE A 237 2.97 14.61 -11.76
N ARG A 238 3.70 15.65 -11.36
CA ARG A 238 4.96 15.56 -10.61
C ARG A 238 4.83 16.39 -9.34
N PHE A 239 5.40 15.91 -8.25
CA PHE A 239 5.50 16.60 -6.96
C PHE A 239 6.94 17.06 -6.72
#